data_a30c89204ca5f528cb59b90a2f19abce
#
_entry.id   a30c89204ca5f528cb59b90a2f19abce
#
_cell.length_a   1.000
_cell.length_b   1.000
_cell.length_c   1.000
_cell.angle_alpha   90.00
_cell.angle_beta   90.00
_cell.angle_gamma   90.00
#
_symmetry.space_group_name_H-M   'P 1'
#
loop_
_entity.id
_entity.type
_entity.pdbx_description
1 polymer ?
#
loop_
_entity_poly.entity_id
_entity_poly.type
_entity_poly.pdbx_seq_one_letter_code
_entity_poly.pdbx_strand_id
1 'polypeptide(L)'
;MYDFDRTLCTKDMQDYSFIPRLNMTEDEFWKFSNELGQSEHMDSILAYMYAMVKMSRERNMPLLRNDLVEMGKNVEFFDGVKDWFKRISDFGEKLGMQVEHYVISSGMKEIIEGTEISKNFKSIFACEFLYDENGNAVWPKTDVNYTNKTQFVYRINKGVLDVANDVDLNRSMPEDSKRVPFCNMIYIGDGLSDVPCMKMMKAYGGYSIAVYRKKDSKVEDLLMKDRVDFIYPADYSENTGLDLTVKNIIRKMAVCGLLYDENHEQKKEILGR
;
A
#
# COMPACT_ATOMS: atom_id res chain seq x y z
N MET A 1 4.25 4.11 -3.45
CA MET A 1 3.20 3.50 -2.58
C MET A 1 2.76 2.20 -3.21
N TYR A 2 2.49 1.21 -2.37
CA TYR A 2 2.13 -0.14 -2.81
C TYR A 2 0.92 -0.63 -2.02
N ASP A 3 -0.05 -1.25 -2.70
CA ASP A 3 -0.84 -2.27 -2.04
C ASP A 3 0.06 -3.48 -1.73
N PHE A 4 -0.38 -4.44 -0.91
CA PHE A 4 0.47 -5.56 -0.49
C PHE A 4 0.00 -6.89 -1.06
N ASP A 5 -1.23 -7.29 -0.74
CA ASP A 5 -1.79 -8.56 -1.18
C ASP A 5 -1.96 -8.59 -2.70
N ARG A 6 -1.52 -9.67 -3.36
CA ARG A 6 -1.54 -9.85 -4.82
C ARG A 6 -0.82 -8.75 -5.61
N THR A 7 -0.20 -7.80 -4.91
CA THR A 7 0.63 -6.73 -5.47
C THR A 7 2.10 -7.04 -5.25
N LEU A 8 2.54 -7.17 -4.01
CA LEU A 8 3.92 -7.55 -3.65
C LEU A 8 4.03 -9.05 -3.35
N CYS A 9 3.01 -9.65 -2.76
CA CYS A 9 2.93 -11.08 -2.48
C CYS A 9 1.89 -11.78 -3.37
N THR A 10 2.03 -13.10 -3.50
CA THR A 10 1.32 -13.88 -4.53
C THR A 10 -0.13 -14.22 -4.20
N LYS A 11 -0.56 -14.05 -2.93
CA LYS A 11 -1.91 -14.32 -2.41
C LYS A 11 -2.30 -13.27 -1.36
N ASP A 12 -3.51 -13.39 -0.81
CA ASP A 12 -3.88 -12.69 0.40
C ASP A 12 -3.03 -13.22 1.57
N MET A 13 -2.47 -12.35 2.41
CA MET A 13 -1.47 -12.73 3.41
C MET A 13 -2.00 -13.71 4.46
N GLN A 14 -3.30 -13.71 4.72
CA GLN A 14 -3.95 -14.64 5.62
C GLN A 14 -3.91 -16.09 5.12
N ASP A 15 -3.83 -16.27 3.80
CA ASP A 15 -3.87 -17.58 3.13
C ASP A 15 -2.58 -18.39 3.36
N TYR A 16 -1.45 -17.71 3.67
CA TYR A 16 -0.18 -18.42 3.87
C TYR A 16 -0.07 -19.17 5.20
N SER A 17 -0.66 -18.62 6.26
CA SER A 17 -0.44 -19.18 7.60
C SER A 17 -1.65 -19.11 8.52
N PHE A 18 -2.39 -17.99 8.53
CA PHE A 18 -3.49 -17.81 9.48
C PHE A 18 -4.65 -18.76 9.20
N ILE A 19 -5.13 -18.82 7.96
CA ILE A 19 -6.25 -19.69 7.58
C ILE A 19 -5.88 -21.18 7.72
N PRO A 20 -4.72 -21.64 7.25
CA PRO A 20 -4.28 -23.03 7.52
C PRO A 20 -4.18 -23.36 9.01
N ARG A 21 -3.72 -22.44 9.86
CA ARG A 21 -3.69 -22.65 11.32
C ARG A 21 -5.07 -22.92 11.92
N LEU A 22 -6.12 -22.39 11.31
CA LEU A 22 -7.50 -22.65 11.71
C LEU A 22 -8.03 -24.01 11.22
N ASN A 23 -7.24 -24.81 10.47
CA ASN A 23 -7.67 -26.00 9.76
C ASN A 23 -8.87 -25.72 8.82
N MET A 24 -8.81 -24.59 8.11
CA MET A 24 -9.81 -24.15 7.13
C MET A 24 -9.16 -24.00 5.75
N THR A 25 -9.98 -24.07 4.73
CA THR A 25 -9.62 -23.64 3.37
C THR A 25 -9.83 -22.12 3.21
N GLU A 26 -9.12 -21.53 2.23
CA GLU A 26 -9.30 -20.12 1.85
C GLU A 26 -10.78 -19.82 1.56
N ASP A 27 -11.45 -20.68 0.76
CA ASP A 27 -12.87 -20.53 0.39
C ASP A 27 -13.81 -20.55 1.61
N GLU A 28 -13.58 -21.41 2.59
CA GLU A 28 -14.40 -21.48 3.79
C GLU A 28 -14.28 -20.21 4.64
N PHE A 29 -13.06 -19.72 4.83
CA PHE A 29 -12.83 -18.51 5.62
C PHE A 29 -13.42 -17.28 4.94
N TRP A 30 -13.10 -17.05 3.68
CA TRP A 30 -13.58 -15.88 2.94
C TRP A 30 -15.10 -15.92 2.71
N LYS A 31 -15.68 -17.12 2.50
CA LYS A 31 -17.13 -17.27 2.44
C LYS A 31 -17.79 -16.85 3.74
N PHE A 32 -17.31 -17.34 4.89
CA PHE A 32 -17.83 -16.94 6.20
C PHE A 32 -17.73 -15.42 6.41
N SER A 33 -16.59 -14.82 6.13
CA SER A 33 -16.38 -13.37 6.28
C SER A 33 -17.33 -12.57 5.38
N ASN A 34 -17.51 -12.98 4.13
CA ASN A 34 -18.38 -12.31 3.18
C ASN A 34 -19.86 -12.45 3.56
N GLU A 35 -20.31 -13.64 3.98
CA GLU A 35 -21.68 -13.88 4.46
C GLU A 35 -21.98 -13.04 5.70
N LEU A 36 -21.04 -12.93 6.64
CA LEU A 36 -21.15 -12.06 7.80
C LEU A 36 -21.28 -10.58 7.39
N GLY A 37 -20.42 -10.10 6.51
CA GLY A 37 -20.50 -8.73 6.01
C GLY A 37 -21.85 -8.41 5.35
N GLN A 38 -22.39 -9.35 4.59
CA GLN A 38 -23.70 -9.20 3.92
C GLN A 38 -24.87 -9.25 4.91
N SER A 39 -24.92 -10.24 5.82
CA SER A 39 -26.02 -10.42 6.76
C SER A 39 -26.13 -9.29 7.80
N GLU A 40 -25.00 -8.78 8.25
CA GLU A 40 -24.93 -7.73 9.26
C GLU A 40 -24.79 -6.31 8.67
N HIS A 41 -24.79 -6.18 7.33
CA HIS A 41 -24.48 -4.91 6.65
C HIS A 41 -23.17 -4.27 7.11
N MET A 42 -22.16 -5.08 7.33
CA MET A 42 -20.88 -4.72 7.92
C MET A 42 -19.83 -4.43 6.83
N ASP A 43 -18.92 -3.49 7.10
CA ASP A 43 -17.74 -3.29 6.26
C ASP A 43 -16.95 -4.59 6.12
N SER A 44 -16.56 -4.94 4.89
CA SER A 44 -15.92 -6.23 4.59
C SER A 44 -14.57 -6.41 5.30
N ILE A 45 -13.84 -5.32 5.54
CA ILE A 45 -12.55 -5.34 6.24
C ILE A 45 -12.78 -5.60 7.72
N LEU A 46 -13.74 -4.92 8.34
CA LEU A 46 -14.13 -5.19 9.72
C LEU A 46 -14.71 -6.60 9.86
N ALA A 47 -15.43 -7.10 8.85
CA ALA A 47 -15.99 -8.45 8.88
C ALA A 47 -14.89 -9.53 8.91
N TYR A 48 -13.84 -9.42 8.08
CA TYR A 48 -12.75 -10.40 8.14
C TYR A 48 -11.93 -10.27 9.42
N MET A 49 -11.67 -9.07 9.92
CA MET A 49 -10.98 -8.87 11.20
C MET A 49 -11.77 -9.49 12.36
N TYR A 50 -13.10 -9.32 12.36
CA TYR A 50 -13.97 -9.98 13.32
C TYR A 50 -13.92 -11.51 13.18
N ALA A 51 -13.96 -12.02 11.93
CA ALA A 51 -13.86 -13.45 11.67
C ALA A 51 -12.55 -14.03 12.22
N MET A 52 -11.42 -13.33 12.04
CA MET A 52 -10.12 -13.73 12.62
C MET A 52 -10.21 -13.90 14.14
N VAL A 53 -10.72 -12.91 14.84
CA VAL A 53 -10.85 -12.95 16.32
C VAL A 53 -11.83 -14.04 16.76
N LYS A 54 -13.02 -14.10 16.13
CA LYS A 54 -14.07 -15.07 16.47
C LYS A 54 -13.60 -16.49 16.29
N MET A 55 -13.06 -16.84 15.11
CA MET A 55 -12.64 -18.20 14.79
C MET A 55 -11.45 -18.65 15.63
N SER A 56 -10.54 -17.75 15.94
CA SER A 56 -9.43 -18.02 16.86
C SER A 56 -9.93 -18.38 18.26
N ARG A 57 -10.91 -17.63 18.78
CA ARG A 57 -11.52 -17.89 20.10
C ARG A 57 -12.28 -19.23 20.13
N GLU A 58 -13.10 -19.51 19.12
CA GLU A 58 -13.87 -20.75 19.02
C GLU A 58 -12.98 -22.01 18.98
N ARG A 59 -11.76 -21.87 18.50
CA ARG A 59 -10.76 -22.95 18.42
C ARG A 59 -9.77 -22.99 19.60
N ASN A 60 -9.98 -22.12 20.60
CA ASN A 60 -9.02 -21.95 21.72
C ASN A 60 -7.59 -21.65 21.23
N MET A 61 -7.47 -20.89 20.15
CA MET A 61 -6.20 -20.48 19.56
C MET A 61 -6.11 -18.96 19.66
N PRO A 62 -5.47 -18.40 20.69
CA PRO A 62 -5.42 -16.96 20.89
C PRO A 62 -4.74 -16.29 19.69
N LEU A 63 -5.31 -15.16 19.26
CA LEU A 63 -4.76 -14.35 18.19
C LEU A 63 -3.75 -13.37 18.77
N LEU A 64 -2.49 -13.81 18.85
CA LEU A 64 -1.41 -13.05 19.45
C LEU A 64 -0.68 -12.20 18.42
N ARG A 65 -0.25 -10.99 18.83
CA ARG A 65 0.55 -10.10 17.97
C ARG A 65 1.79 -10.80 17.44
N ASN A 66 2.54 -11.45 18.31
CA ASN A 66 3.77 -12.12 17.92
C ASN A 66 3.55 -13.27 16.92
N ASP A 67 2.42 -13.99 17.05
CA ASP A 67 2.07 -15.05 16.11
C ASP A 67 1.80 -14.45 14.71
N LEU A 68 1.09 -13.34 14.64
CA LEU A 68 0.84 -12.66 13.36
C LEU A 68 2.14 -12.15 12.73
N VAL A 69 3.06 -11.60 13.53
CA VAL A 69 4.39 -11.18 13.03
C VAL A 69 5.17 -12.41 12.51
N GLU A 70 5.18 -13.52 13.23
CA GLU A 70 5.87 -14.75 12.77
C GLU A 70 5.29 -15.29 11.46
N MET A 71 3.98 -15.16 11.23
CA MET A 71 3.34 -15.55 9.97
C MET A 71 3.88 -14.78 8.76
N GLY A 72 4.39 -13.57 8.95
CA GLY A 72 5.02 -12.78 7.89
C GLY A 72 6.21 -13.48 7.23
N LYS A 73 6.89 -14.38 7.95
CA LYS A 73 8.03 -15.15 7.41
C LYS A 73 7.63 -16.13 6.30
N ASN A 74 6.35 -16.52 6.23
CA ASN A 74 5.85 -17.47 5.27
C ASN A 74 5.23 -16.80 4.02
N VAL A 75 5.25 -15.47 3.95
CA VAL A 75 4.72 -14.73 2.81
C VAL A 75 5.63 -14.93 1.59
N GLU A 76 5.02 -15.35 0.49
CA GLU A 76 5.71 -15.55 -0.79
C GLU A 76 5.56 -14.32 -1.67
N PHE A 77 6.67 -13.76 -2.11
CA PHE A 77 6.70 -12.56 -2.95
C PHE A 77 6.73 -12.90 -4.43
N PHE A 78 6.24 -11.98 -5.25
CA PHE A 78 6.47 -12.03 -6.69
C PHE A 78 7.95 -11.87 -7.02
N ASP A 79 8.33 -12.31 -8.23
CA ASP A 79 9.70 -12.25 -8.71
C ASP A 79 10.26 -10.82 -8.65
N GLY A 80 11.50 -10.70 -8.15
CA GLY A 80 12.24 -9.44 -8.06
C GLY A 80 11.84 -8.50 -6.91
N VAL A 81 10.77 -8.77 -6.15
CA VAL A 81 10.28 -7.87 -5.07
C VAL A 81 11.35 -7.62 -4.00
N LYS A 82 12.13 -8.64 -3.63
CA LYS A 82 13.13 -8.52 -2.55
C LYS A 82 14.22 -7.49 -2.86
N ASP A 83 14.61 -7.39 -4.13
CA ASP A 83 15.67 -6.48 -4.60
C ASP A 83 15.12 -5.16 -5.13
N TRP A 84 13.81 -5.08 -5.37
CA TRP A 84 13.14 -3.95 -5.98
C TRP A 84 13.39 -2.63 -5.26
N PHE A 85 13.16 -2.60 -3.96
CA PHE A 85 13.19 -1.37 -3.16
C PHE A 85 14.58 -0.73 -3.20
N LYS A 86 15.61 -1.55 -2.95
CA LYS A 86 16.99 -1.07 -3.03
C LYS A 86 17.34 -0.58 -4.42
N ARG A 87 17.01 -1.35 -5.47
CA ARG A 87 17.32 -1.00 -6.87
C ARG A 87 16.67 0.31 -7.29
N ILE A 88 15.40 0.52 -6.92
CA ILE A 88 14.67 1.76 -7.25
C ILE A 88 15.20 2.94 -6.44
N SER A 89 15.55 2.74 -5.17
CA SER A 89 16.17 3.78 -4.35
C SER A 89 17.54 4.18 -4.88
N ASP A 90 18.41 3.21 -5.18
CA ASP A 90 19.74 3.46 -5.77
C ASP A 90 19.64 4.17 -7.14
N PHE A 91 18.59 3.86 -7.91
CA PHE A 91 18.32 4.52 -9.18
C PHE A 91 17.91 5.98 -9.00
N GLY A 92 17.04 6.27 -8.05
CA GLY A 92 16.63 7.64 -7.70
C GLY A 92 17.81 8.47 -7.19
N GLU A 93 18.62 7.90 -6.30
CA GLU A 93 19.80 8.58 -5.73
C GLU A 93 20.78 9.03 -6.81
N LYS A 94 21.03 8.21 -7.86
CA LYS A 94 21.85 8.59 -9.02
C LYS A 94 21.32 9.79 -9.81
N LEU A 95 20.03 10.12 -9.64
CA LEU A 95 19.36 11.25 -10.26
C LEU A 95 19.15 12.42 -9.28
N GLY A 96 19.74 12.36 -8.09
CA GLY A 96 19.55 13.36 -7.02
C GLY A 96 18.19 13.29 -6.33
N MET A 97 17.45 12.18 -6.47
CA MET A 97 16.13 11.98 -5.91
C MET A 97 16.18 11.03 -4.71
N GLN A 98 15.55 11.39 -3.60
CA GLN A 98 15.30 10.47 -2.50
C GLN A 98 13.99 9.71 -2.75
N VAL A 99 14.07 8.39 -2.93
CA VAL A 99 12.90 7.54 -3.09
C VAL A 99 12.50 6.95 -1.74
N GLU A 100 11.24 7.08 -1.39
CA GLU A 100 10.64 6.50 -0.18
C GLU A 100 9.56 5.50 -0.57
N HIS A 101 9.50 4.40 0.16
CA HIS A 101 8.52 3.33 -0.07
C HIS A 101 7.50 3.28 1.07
N TYR A 102 6.22 3.11 0.72
CA TYR A 102 5.09 3.06 1.65
C TYR A 102 4.16 1.92 1.27
N VAL A 103 3.58 1.25 2.25
CA VAL A 103 2.49 0.29 2.04
C VAL A 103 1.17 0.93 2.45
N ILE A 104 0.12 0.73 1.64
CA ILE A 104 -1.28 1.06 1.96
C ILE A 104 -2.10 -0.18 1.62
N SER A 105 -2.40 -1.02 2.61
CA SER A 105 -2.97 -2.36 2.42
C SER A 105 -4.18 -2.61 3.30
N SER A 106 -5.14 -3.36 2.79
CA SER A 106 -6.26 -3.88 3.58
C SER A 106 -5.91 -5.15 4.38
N GLY A 107 -4.68 -5.66 4.24
CA GLY A 107 -4.15 -6.77 5.03
C GLY A 107 -3.68 -6.37 6.42
N MET A 108 -3.10 -7.32 7.16
CA MET A 108 -2.68 -7.13 8.55
C MET A 108 -1.27 -6.56 8.64
N LYS A 109 -1.12 -5.44 9.33
CA LYS A 109 0.15 -4.75 9.55
C LYS A 109 1.18 -5.63 10.22
N GLU A 110 0.77 -6.41 11.22
CA GLU A 110 1.64 -7.31 11.96
C GLU A 110 2.28 -8.36 11.05
N ILE A 111 1.53 -8.90 10.10
CA ILE A 111 2.05 -9.86 9.12
C ILE A 111 3.06 -9.17 8.21
N ILE A 112 2.75 -7.96 7.72
CA ILE A 112 3.66 -7.19 6.87
C ILE A 112 4.96 -6.86 7.63
N GLU A 113 4.87 -6.44 8.90
CA GLU A 113 6.02 -6.15 9.77
C GLU A 113 6.93 -7.37 9.96
N GLY A 114 6.37 -8.58 9.94
CA GLY A 114 7.10 -9.84 10.05
C GLY A 114 7.84 -10.27 8.78
N THR A 115 7.59 -9.62 7.65
CA THR A 115 8.22 -9.97 6.38
C THR A 115 9.66 -9.45 6.27
N GLU A 116 10.48 -10.12 5.47
CA GLU A 116 11.86 -9.71 5.21
C GLU A 116 12.00 -8.35 4.50
N ILE A 117 10.93 -7.90 3.80
CA ILE A 117 10.93 -6.62 3.06
C ILE A 117 10.44 -5.44 3.91
N SER A 118 9.89 -5.67 5.11
CA SER A 118 9.27 -4.64 5.95
C SER A 118 10.17 -3.45 6.24
N LYS A 119 11.46 -3.69 6.41
CA LYS A 119 12.49 -2.66 6.67
C LYS A 119 12.68 -1.64 5.54
N ASN A 120 12.18 -1.92 4.33
CA ASN A 120 12.29 -1.02 3.21
C ASN A 120 11.20 0.08 3.22
N PHE A 121 10.17 -0.08 4.04
CA PHE A 121 9.06 0.87 4.07
C PHE A 121 9.27 1.94 5.13
N LYS A 122 9.09 3.18 4.74
CA LYS A 122 9.10 4.33 5.65
C LYS A 122 7.90 4.32 6.59
N SER A 123 6.74 3.86 6.09
CA SER A 123 5.54 3.60 6.89
C SER A 123 4.70 2.50 6.24
N ILE A 124 4.04 1.72 7.10
CA ILE A 124 3.08 0.68 6.73
C ILE A 124 1.72 1.11 7.27
N PHE A 125 0.82 1.48 6.37
CA PHE A 125 -0.58 1.74 6.66
C PHE A 125 -1.38 0.49 6.29
N ALA A 126 -1.84 -0.24 7.29
CA ALA A 126 -2.57 -1.48 7.12
C ALA A 126 -3.51 -1.70 8.31
N CYS A 127 -4.40 -2.69 8.21
CA CYS A 127 -5.25 -3.06 9.32
C CYS A 127 -4.39 -3.52 10.50
N GLU A 128 -4.74 -3.10 11.70
CA GLU A 128 -3.98 -3.39 12.93
C GLU A 128 -4.95 -3.67 14.08
N PHE A 129 -4.63 -4.63 14.94
CA PHE A 129 -5.40 -4.87 16.15
C PHE A 129 -4.87 -4.08 17.35
N LEU A 130 -5.77 -3.73 18.25
CA LEU A 130 -5.45 -3.40 19.63
C LEU A 130 -5.28 -4.71 20.40
N TYR A 131 -4.28 -4.77 21.25
CA TYR A 131 -3.94 -5.94 22.06
C TYR A 131 -4.12 -5.67 23.53
N ASP A 132 -4.57 -6.69 24.28
CA ASP A 132 -4.61 -6.64 25.73
C ASP A 132 -3.20 -6.84 26.35
N GLU A 133 -3.12 -6.83 27.67
CA GLU A 133 -1.88 -7.02 28.44
C GLU A 133 -1.23 -8.40 28.22
N ASN A 134 -1.99 -9.39 27.76
CA ASN A 134 -1.53 -10.73 27.42
C ASN A 134 -1.13 -10.87 25.95
N GLY A 135 -1.26 -9.79 25.16
CA GLY A 135 -0.95 -9.78 23.74
C GLY A 135 -2.06 -10.35 22.84
N ASN A 136 -3.27 -10.56 23.34
CA ASN A 136 -4.40 -11.04 22.55
C ASN A 136 -5.05 -9.87 21.79
N ALA A 137 -5.41 -10.11 20.53
CA ALA A 137 -6.19 -9.18 19.74
C ALA A 137 -7.60 -8.99 20.35
N VAL A 138 -7.97 -7.76 20.66
CA VAL A 138 -9.25 -7.44 21.30
C VAL A 138 -10.16 -6.57 20.45
N TRP A 139 -9.60 -5.66 19.65
CA TRP A 139 -10.36 -4.70 18.86
C TRP A 139 -9.56 -4.24 17.63
N PRO A 140 -10.22 -3.91 16.48
CA PRO A 140 -9.56 -3.22 15.39
C PRO A 140 -9.03 -1.86 15.85
N LYS A 141 -7.71 -1.65 15.75
CA LYS A 141 -7.07 -0.36 16.05
C LYS A 141 -7.08 0.55 14.83
N THR A 142 -6.87 -0.04 13.66
CA THR A 142 -6.92 0.65 12.37
C THR A 142 -7.56 -0.30 11.35
N ASP A 143 -8.49 0.23 10.56
CA ASP A 143 -8.99 -0.43 9.35
C ASP A 143 -8.49 0.34 8.11
N VAL A 144 -8.23 -0.39 7.04
CA VAL A 144 -7.88 0.17 5.74
C VAL A 144 -8.78 -0.47 4.68
N ASN A 145 -9.80 0.26 4.26
CA ASN A 145 -10.77 -0.17 3.26
C ASN A 145 -10.65 0.64 1.95
N TYR A 146 -11.47 0.32 0.96
CA TYR A 146 -11.39 0.90 -0.40
C TYR A 146 -11.43 2.43 -0.42
N THR A 147 -12.25 3.04 0.44
CA THR A 147 -12.46 4.48 0.45
C THR A 147 -11.44 5.19 1.30
N ASN A 148 -11.08 4.61 2.46
CA ASN A 148 -10.14 5.26 3.36
C ASN A 148 -8.67 5.08 2.96
N LYS A 149 -8.31 4.19 2.01
CA LYS A 149 -6.95 4.14 1.42
C LYS A 149 -6.46 5.51 0.98
N THR A 150 -7.32 6.36 0.44
CA THR A 150 -6.95 7.69 -0.05
C THR A 150 -6.46 8.64 1.05
N GLN A 151 -6.93 8.52 2.29
CA GLN A 151 -6.44 9.34 3.39
C GLN A 151 -4.93 9.14 3.62
N PHE A 152 -4.44 7.92 3.46
CA PHE A 152 -3.01 7.61 3.67
C PHE A 152 -2.13 8.23 2.58
N VAL A 153 -2.65 8.37 1.37
CA VAL A 153 -1.98 9.14 0.32
C VAL A 153 -1.85 10.61 0.71
N TYR A 154 -2.91 11.22 1.28
CA TYR A 154 -2.83 12.58 1.83
C TYR A 154 -1.89 12.69 3.04
N ARG A 155 -1.82 11.67 3.89
CA ARG A 155 -0.87 11.63 5.01
C ARG A 155 0.58 11.66 4.51
N ILE A 156 0.90 10.88 3.48
CA ILE A 156 2.21 10.89 2.83
C ILE A 156 2.48 12.25 2.18
N ASN A 157 1.50 12.79 1.45
CA ASN A 157 1.60 14.10 0.81
C ASN A 157 1.98 15.22 1.80
N LYS A 158 1.33 15.25 2.95
CA LYS A 158 1.55 16.26 3.99
C LYS A 158 2.69 15.91 4.96
N GLY A 159 3.15 14.66 4.97
CA GLY A 159 4.15 14.19 5.95
C GLY A 159 3.58 13.88 7.33
N VAL A 160 2.26 13.73 7.47
CA VAL A 160 1.56 13.43 8.73
C VAL A 160 1.32 11.92 8.82
N LEU A 161 2.35 11.18 9.20
CA LEU A 161 2.33 9.71 9.15
C LEU A 161 1.67 9.06 10.38
N ASP A 162 1.50 9.79 11.48
CA ASP A 162 0.78 9.30 12.66
C ASP A 162 -0.72 9.27 12.37
N VAL A 163 -1.34 8.08 12.43
CA VAL A 163 -2.77 7.89 12.17
C VAL A 163 -3.67 8.58 13.19
N ALA A 164 -3.19 8.86 14.40
CA ALA A 164 -3.93 9.56 15.43
C ALA A 164 -3.92 11.09 15.25
N ASN A 165 -3.06 11.62 14.39
CA ASN A 165 -2.94 13.06 14.16
C ASN A 165 -3.85 13.53 13.03
N ASP A 166 -5.13 13.77 13.33
CA ASP A 166 -6.10 14.29 12.38
C ASP A 166 -6.06 15.81 12.26
N VAL A 167 -5.57 16.50 13.29
CA VAL A 167 -5.50 17.97 13.32
C VAL A 167 -4.56 18.48 12.22
N ASP A 168 -3.34 17.98 12.16
CA ASP A 168 -2.39 18.39 11.14
C ASP A 168 -2.76 17.85 9.75
N LEU A 169 -3.36 16.66 9.69
CA LEU A 169 -3.88 16.11 8.43
C LEU A 169 -4.90 17.06 7.78
N ASN A 170 -5.82 17.62 8.57
CA ASN A 170 -6.89 18.48 8.08
C ASN A 170 -6.47 19.96 7.95
N ARG A 171 -5.30 20.35 8.48
CA ARG A 171 -4.82 21.73 8.34
C ARG A 171 -4.63 22.09 6.88
N SER A 172 -5.06 23.31 6.49
CA SER A 172 -4.74 23.86 5.18
C SER A 172 -3.22 24.03 5.03
N MET A 173 -2.67 23.56 3.92
CA MET A 173 -1.25 23.61 3.61
C MET A 173 -1.06 24.00 2.14
N PRO A 174 -0.28 25.05 1.83
CA PRO A 174 0.07 25.41 0.46
C PRO A 174 0.71 24.24 -0.31
N GLU A 175 0.52 24.17 -1.62
CA GLU A 175 1.03 23.07 -2.44
C GLU A 175 2.55 22.92 -2.39
N ASP A 176 3.26 24.06 -2.39
CA ASP A 176 4.72 24.14 -2.30
C ASP A 176 5.30 23.75 -0.92
N SER A 177 4.44 23.73 0.10
CA SER A 177 4.83 23.34 1.47
C SER A 177 4.56 21.87 1.77
N LYS A 178 3.95 21.14 0.85
CA LYS A 178 3.68 19.71 1.01
C LYS A 178 4.97 18.89 0.91
N ARG A 179 5.12 17.94 1.84
CA ARG A 179 6.34 17.14 1.93
C ARG A 179 6.64 16.34 0.67
N VAL A 180 5.62 15.70 0.10
CA VAL A 180 5.73 14.97 -1.16
C VAL A 180 4.59 15.42 -2.07
N PRO A 181 4.85 16.23 -3.10
CA PRO A 181 3.82 16.61 -4.09
C PRO A 181 3.24 15.38 -4.79
N PHE A 182 1.95 15.40 -5.12
CA PHE A 182 1.30 14.28 -5.79
C PHE A 182 1.97 13.90 -7.11
N CYS A 183 2.48 14.88 -7.89
CA CYS A 183 3.22 14.65 -9.13
C CYS A 183 4.50 13.84 -8.94
N ASN A 184 5.00 13.73 -7.70
CA ASN A 184 6.15 12.91 -7.32
C ASN A 184 5.74 11.59 -6.65
N MET A 185 4.52 11.13 -6.89
CA MET A 185 4.00 9.89 -6.32
C MET A 185 3.71 8.85 -7.41
N ILE A 186 4.00 7.59 -7.09
CA ILE A 186 3.62 6.42 -7.88
C ILE A 186 2.81 5.50 -6.97
N TYR A 187 1.63 5.08 -7.40
CA TYR A 187 0.81 4.08 -6.72
C TYR A 187 0.79 2.79 -7.54
N ILE A 188 1.12 1.66 -6.90
CA ILE A 188 1.12 0.33 -7.51
C ILE A 188 0.15 -0.55 -6.71
N GLY A 189 -0.81 -1.19 -7.38
CA GLY A 189 -1.81 -2.08 -6.79
C GLY A 189 -2.32 -3.10 -7.79
N ASP A 190 -3.09 -4.09 -7.34
CA ASP A 190 -3.56 -5.19 -8.22
C ASP A 190 -5.02 -5.05 -8.65
N GLY A 191 -5.84 -4.27 -7.95
CA GLY A 191 -7.25 -4.46 -8.05
C GLY A 191 -8.18 -3.26 -7.90
N LEU A 192 -9.46 -3.61 -7.84
CA LEU A 192 -10.55 -2.63 -7.76
C LEU A 192 -10.52 -1.82 -6.45
N SER A 193 -9.97 -2.38 -5.39
CA SER A 193 -9.80 -1.70 -4.10
C SER A 193 -8.86 -0.48 -4.19
N ASP A 194 -7.95 -0.48 -5.16
CA ASP A 194 -6.94 0.55 -5.36
C ASP A 194 -7.39 1.67 -6.30
N VAL A 195 -8.49 1.44 -7.04
CA VAL A 195 -9.00 2.40 -8.03
C VAL A 195 -9.17 3.82 -7.48
N PRO A 196 -9.69 4.05 -6.27
CA PRO A 196 -9.77 5.40 -5.72
C PRO A 196 -8.40 6.09 -5.62
N CYS A 197 -7.36 5.37 -5.15
CA CYS A 197 -6.00 5.89 -5.08
C CYS A 197 -5.39 6.09 -6.48
N MET A 198 -5.59 5.14 -7.39
CA MET A 198 -5.11 5.23 -8.77
C MET A 198 -5.69 6.44 -9.50
N LYS A 199 -7.02 6.64 -9.42
CA LYS A 199 -7.69 7.81 -10.00
C LYS A 199 -7.22 9.11 -9.38
N MET A 200 -6.98 9.13 -8.08
CA MET A 200 -6.44 10.28 -7.37
C MET A 200 -5.03 10.63 -7.88
N MET A 201 -4.15 9.63 -8.06
CA MET A 201 -2.83 9.89 -8.65
C MET A 201 -2.95 10.56 -10.01
N LYS A 202 -3.75 10.02 -10.93
CA LYS A 202 -4.00 10.62 -12.25
C LYS A 202 -4.53 12.05 -12.14
N ALA A 203 -5.52 12.30 -11.30
CA ALA A 203 -6.15 13.61 -11.14
C ALA A 203 -5.17 14.69 -10.65
N TYR A 204 -4.19 14.32 -9.85
CA TYR A 204 -3.20 15.25 -9.25
C TYR A 204 -1.81 15.17 -9.89
N GLY A 205 -1.68 14.52 -11.05
CA GLY A 205 -0.44 14.51 -11.84
C GLY A 205 0.62 13.49 -11.38
N GLY A 206 0.28 12.60 -10.45
CA GLY A 206 1.07 11.42 -10.10
C GLY A 206 0.86 10.29 -11.11
N TYR A 207 1.34 9.10 -10.76
CA TYR A 207 1.24 7.92 -11.62
C TYR A 207 0.62 6.74 -10.90
N SER A 208 -0.12 5.93 -11.65
CA SER A 208 -0.75 4.71 -11.17
C SER A 208 -0.42 3.52 -12.07
N ILE A 209 -0.10 2.39 -11.47
CA ILE A 209 0.25 1.17 -12.18
C ILE A 209 -0.56 0.03 -11.58
N ALA A 210 -1.34 -0.67 -12.41
CA ALA A 210 -1.96 -1.92 -11.98
C ALA A 210 -1.04 -3.10 -12.35
N VAL A 211 -0.83 -3.99 -11.37
CA VAL A 211 -0.08 -5.23 -11.59
C VAL A 211 -1.04 -6.42 -11.57
N TYR A 212 -0.68 -7.50 -12.27
CA TYR A 212 -1.50 -8.68 -12.36
C TYR A 212 -0.65 -9.96 -12.42
N ARG A 213 -1.14 -11.04 -11.82
CA ARG A 213 -0.55 -12.36 -11.96
C ARG A 213 -0.89 -12.98 -13.31
N LYS A 214 -2.17 -12.88 -13.73
CA LYS A 214 -2.67 -13.31 -15.03
C LYS A 214 -3.53 -12.20 -15.62
N LYS A 215 -3.20 -11.82 -16.85
CA LYS A 215 -3.95 -10.80 -17.57
C LYS A 215 -5.39 -11.29 -17.86
N ASP A 216 -6.36 -10.49 -17.45
CA ASP A 216 -7.78 -10.74 -17.70
C ASP A 216 -8.49 -9.43 -18.12
N SER A 217 -9.77 -9.56 -18.46
CA SER A 217 -10.58 -8.41 -18.89
C SER A 217 -10.74 -7.33 -17.81
N LYS A 218 -10.66 -7.69 -16.52
CA LYS A 218 -10.80 -6.71 -15.43
C LYS A 218 -9.60 -5.74 -15.39
N VAL A 219 -8.40 -6.30 -15.56
CA VAL A 219 -7.17 -5.48 -15.62
C VAL A 219 -7.12 -4.64 -16.90
N GLU A 220 -7.52 -5.21 -18.06
CA GLU A 220 -7.64 -4.44 -19.31
C GLU A 220 -8.65 -3.30 -19.18
N ASP A 221 -9.77 -3.53 -18.51
CA ASP A 221 -10.79 -2.51 -18.24
C ASP A 221 -10.25 -1.35 -17.38
N LEU A 222 -9.30 -1.59 -16.47
CA LEU A 222 -8.68 -0.51 -15.71
C LEU A 222 -7.96 0.49 -16.63
N LEU A 223 -7.22 0.00 -17.60
CA LEU A 223 -6.52 0.82 -18.58
C LEU A 223 -7.50 1.46 -19.58
N MET A 224 -8.40 0.67 -20.17
CA MET A 224 -9.32 1.13 -21.20
C MET A 224 -10.35 2.15 -20.69
N LYS A 225 -10.73 2.05 -19.40
CA LYS A 225 -11.62 3.01 -18.74
C LYS A 225 -10.88 4.17 -18.07
N ASP A 226 -9.61 4.33 -18.39
CA ASP A 226 -8.74 5.42 -17.90
C ASP A 226 -8.66 5.52 -16.36
N ARG A 227 -8.72 4.35 -15.69
CA ARG A 227 -8.63 4.27 -14.22
C ARG A 227 -7.19 4.16 -13.71
N VAL A 228 -6.26 3.75 -14.58
CA VAL A 228 -4.84 3.55 -14.30
C VAL A 228 -4.01 4.03 -15.51
N ASP A 229 -2.75 4.41 -15.28
CA ASP A 229 -1.87 4.85 -16.36
C ASP A 229 -1.24 3.68 -17.10
N PHE A 230 -0.85 2.62 -16.38
CA PHE A 230 -0.16 1.46 -16.93
C PHE A 230 -0.65 0.17 -16.30
N ILE A 231 -0.52 -0.95 -17.03
CA ILE A 231 -0.76 -2.30 -16.54
C ILE A 231 0.45 -3.18 -16.87
N TYR A 232 0.93 -3.99 -15.90
CA TYR A 232 2.05 -4.89 -16.08
C TYR A 232 1.85 -6.22 -15.35
N PRO A 233 2.50 -7.33 -15.79
CA PRO A 233 2.67 -8.49 -14.92
C PRO A 233 3.29 -8.08 -13.58
N ALA A 234 2.91 -8.75 -12.49
CA ALA A 234 3.52 -8.56 -11.17
C ALA A 234 4.92 -9.20 -11.13
N ASP A 235 5.82 -8.69 -11.96
CA ASP A 235 7.23 -9.08 -12.06
C ASP A 235 8.09 -7.84 -11.84
N TYR A 236 8.70 -7.79 -10.66
CA TYR A 236 9.54 -6.69 -10.18
C TYR A 236 11.01 -6.90 -10.51
N SER A 237 11.35 -7.88 -11.36
CA SER A 237 12.73 -8.14 -11.78
C SER A 237 13.29 -6.97 -12.60
N GLU A 238 14.61 -6.87 -12.62
CA GLU A 238 15.29 -5.82 -13.36
C GLU A 238 15.04 -5.94 -14.87
N ASN A 239 14.87 -4.80 -15.54
CA ASN A 239 14.61 -4.65 -16.96
C ASN A 239 13.24 -5.18 -17.45
N THR A 240 12.30 -5.49 -16.55
CA THR A 240 10.90 -5.74 -16.93
C THR A 240 10.21 -4.44 -17.35
N GLY A 241 9.05 -4.55 -18.01
CA GLY A 241 8.25 -3.37 -18.39
C GLY A 241 7.90 -2.50 -17.19
N LEU A 242 7.57 -3.12 -16.03
CA LEU A 242 7.30 -2.42 -14.79
C LEU A 242 8.54 -1.65 -14.30
N ASP A 243 9.71 -2.31 -14.25
CA ASP A 243 10.96 -1.70 -13.80
C ASP A 243 11.37 -0.51 -14.68
N LEU A 244 11.31 -0.68 -16.00
CA LEU A 244 11.67 0.37 -16.95
C LEU A 244 10.71 1.56 -16.88
N THR A 245 9.40 1.31 -16.72
CA THR A 245 8.40 2.38 -16.61
C THR A 245 8.58 3.17 -15.32
N VAL A 246 8.77 2.51 -14.18
CA VAL A 246 9.02 3.21 -12.90
C VAL A 246 10.29 4.04 -12.97
N LYS A 247 11.37 3.50 -13.54
CA LYS A 247 12.62 4.25 -13.77
C LYS A 247 12.41 5.46 -14.68
N ASN A 248 11.60 5.35 -15.74
CA ASN A 248 11.29 6.49 -16.63
C ASN A 248 10.44 7.57 -15.93
N ILE A 249 9.49 7.17 -15.09
CA ILE A 249 8.71 8.11 -14.26
C ILE A 249 9.64 8.87 -13.31
N ILE A 250 10.56 8.18 -12.63
CA ILE A 250 11.53 8.81 -11.73
C ILE A 250 12.45 9.78 -12.50
N ARG A 251 12.91 9.42 -13.71
CA ARG A 251 13.68 10.36 -14.57
C ARG A 251 12.89 11.64 -14.89
N LYS A 252 11.61 11.48 -15.24
CA LYS A 252 10.74 12.63 -15.50
C LYS A 252 10.60 13.50 -14.25
N MET A 253 10.35 12.89 -13.09
CA MET A 253 10.25 13.61 -11.82
C MET A 253 11.54 14.41 -11.52
N ALA A 254 12.70 13.80 -11.71
CA ALA A 254 13.99 14.46 -11.51
C ALA A 254 14.16 15.68 -12.43
N VAL A 255 13.86 15.55 -13.72
CA VAL A 255 13.94 16.67 -14.68
C VAL A 255 12.94 17.78 -14.31
N CYS A 256 11.71 17.42 -13.94
CA CYS A 256 10.71 18.41 -13.49
C CYS A 256 11.17 19.14 -12.22
N GLY A 257 11.84 18.46 -11.29
CA GLY A 257 12.42 19.06 -10.09
C GLY A 257 13.49 20.13 -10.43
N LEU A 258 14.42 19.79 -11.31
CA LEU A 258 15.45 20.74 -11.75
C LEU A 258 14.86 22.01 -12.38
N LEU A 259 13.83 21.87 -13.22
CA LEU A 259 13.14 23.03 -13.84
C LEU A 259 12.39 23.86 -12.81
N TYR A 260 11.81 23.23 -11.79
CA TYR A 260 11.15 23.92 -10.69
C TYR A 260 12.15 24.74 -9.87
N ASP A 261 13.29 24.14 -9.51
CA ASP A 261 14.33 24.79 -8.73
C ASP A 261 14.94 25.99 -9.49
N GLU A 262 15.21 25.84 -10.79
CA GLU A 262 15.68 26.93 -11.65
C GLU A 262 14.67 28.10 -11.69
N ASN A 263 13.40 27.82 -11.89
CA ASN A 263 12.35 28.86 -11.87
C ASN A 263 12.28 29.57 -10.50
N HIS A 264 12.42 28.81 -9.42
CA HIS A 264 12.38 29.36 -8.06
C HIS A 264 13.58 30.29 -7.78
N GLU A 265 14.78 29.90 -8.19
CA GLU A 265 15.98 30.76 -8.05
C GLU A 265 15.83 32.06 -8.87
N GLN A 266 15.37 32.00 -10.13
CA GLN A 266 15.11 33.21 -10.93
C GLN A 266 14.11 34.16 -10.26
N LYS A 267 13.04 33.61 -9.64
CA LYS A 267 12.08 34.43 -8.88
C LYS A 267 12.70 35.09 -7.66
N LYS A 268 13.54 34.36 -6.90
CA LYS A 268 14.26 34.92 -5.75
C LYS A 268 15.17 36.07 -6.16
N GLU A 269 15.89 35.95 -7.26
CA GLU A 269 16.76 36.99 -7.78
C GLU A 269 15.97 38.26 -8.12
N ILE A 270 14.77 38.12 -8.68
CA ILE A 270 13.91 39.28 -9.01
C ILE A 270 13.35 39.93 -7.73
N LEU A 271 12.92 39.13 -6.74
CA LEU A 271 12.32 39.62 -5.51
C LEU A 271 13.35 40.19 -4.55
N GLY A 272 14.62 39.80 -4.67
CA GLY A 272 15.72 40.34 -3.89
C GLY A 272 16.31 41.62 -4.44
N ARG A 273 15.78 42.10 -5.57
CA ARG A 273 16.10 43.40 -6.17
C ARG A 273 15.04 44.46 -5.80
#